data_a4c48413f8b873636737ae6ebc86a4c9
#
_entry.id   a4c48413f8b873636737ae6ebc86a4c9
#
_cell.length_a   1.000
_cell.length_b   1.000
_cell.length_c   1.000
_cell.angle_alpha   90.00
_cell.angle_beta   90.00
_cell.angle_gamma   90.00
#
_symmetry.space_group_name_H-M   'P 1'
#
loop_
_entity.id
_entity.type
_entity.pdbx_description
1 polymer ?
#
loop_
_entity_poly.entity_id
_entity_poly.type
_entity_poly.pdbx_seq_one_letter_code
_entity_poly.pdbx_strand_id
1 'polypeptide(L)'
;SVRENVEVSALGAGAGPRRAAERADDLLARLGLDRYADAPAAALAHGDERRLGVARALAMEPRFVLLDEPAAGLPEAEVPAFAELVRSVRDEHGAVGCLIYPNMALIMEICDRLHELDQGRTLAEGAPAEIRGNLDVAAAYLGETAVAEE
;
A
#
# COMPACT_ATOMS: atom_id res chain seq x y z
N SER A 1 19.65 -8.72 -6.65
CA SER A 1 19.05 -7.58 -7.39
C SER A 1 17.63 -7.32 -6.93
N VAL A 2 17.07 -6.17 -7.33
CA VAL A 2 15.66 -5.83 -7.10
C VAL A 2 14.74 -6.88 -7.72
N ARG A 3 15.00 -7.28 -8.97
CA ARG A 3 14.27 -8.35 -9.67
C ARG A 3 14.28 -9.67 -8.90
N GLU A 4 15.46 -10.16 -8.50
CA GLU A 4 15.60 -11.42 -7.76
C GLU A 4 14.83 -11.41 -6.45
N ASN A 5 14.72 -10.28 -5.76
CA ASN A 5 13.91 -10.13 -4.56
C ASN A 5 12.42 -10.43 -4.81
N VAL A 6 11.88 -10.01 -5.95
CA VAL A 6 10.50 -10.27 -6.33
C VAL A 6 10.32 -11.72 -6.82
N GLU A 7 11.25 -12.20 -7.65
CA GLU A 7 11.26 -13.58 -8.15
C GLU A 7 11.28 -14.61 -7.02
N VAL A 8 12.15 -14.41 -6.02
CA VAL A 8 12.24 -15.31 -4.85
C VAL A 8 10.91 -15.36 -4.10
N SER A 9 10.19 -14.26 -3.97
CA SER A 9 8.87 -14.24 -3.33
C SER A 9 7.84 -15.06 -4.13
N ALA A 10 7.82 -14.93 -5.46
CA ALA A 10 6.95 -15.72 -6.33
C ALA A 10 7.30 -17.21 -6.30
N LEU A 11 8.59 -17.54 -6.35
CA LEU A 11 9.07 -18.93 -6.24
C LEU A 11 8.69 -19.55 -4.90
N GLY A 12 8.84 -18.80 -3.80
CA GLY A 12 8.45 -19.24 -2.46
C GLY A 12 6.96 -19.53 -2.33
N ALA A 13 6.13 -18.86 -3.11
CA ALA A 13 4.69 -19.10 -3.21
C ALA A 13 4.32 -20.24 -4.19
N GLY A 14 5.32 -20.91 -4.80
CA GLY A 14 5.10 -22.06 -5.69
C GLY A 14 5.02 -21.74 -7.18
N ALA A 15 5.33 -20.52 -7.60
CA ALA A 15 5.44 -20.20 -9.02
C ALA A 15 6.65 -20.93 -9.65
N GLY A 16 6.49 -21.41 -10.90
CA GLY A 16 7.64 -21.89 -11.66
C GLY A 16 8.58 -20.72 -12.07
N PRO A 17 9.86 -21.02 -12.40
CA PRO A 17 10.86 -19.97 -12.67
C PRO A 17 10.44 -18.95 -13.74
N ARG A 18 9.87 -19.43 -14.85
CA ARG A 18 9.41 -18.55 -15.92
C ARG A 18 8.30 -17.61 -15.45
N ARG A 19 7.31 -18.14 -14.73
CA ARG A 19 6.19 -17.33 -14.21
C ARG A 19 6.66 -16.35 -13.14
N ALA A 20 7.66 -16.72 -12.33
CA ALA A 20 8.24 -15.84 -11.33
C ALA A 20 8.93 -14.63 -11.99
N ALA A 21 9.70 -14.87 -13.07
CA ALA A 21 10.35 -13.79 -13.81
C ALA A 21 9.33 -12.87 -14.51
N GLU A 22 8.34 -13.42 -15.21
CA GLU A 22 7.27 -12.66 -15.87
C GLU A 22 6.51 -11.78 -14.85
N ARG A 23 6.21 -12.34 -13.68
CA ARG A 23 5.54 -11.60 -12.59
C ARG A 23 6.42 -10.51 -11.99
N ALA A 24 7.72 -10.77 -11.81
CA ALA A 24 8.65 -9.78 -11.32
C ALA A 24 8.72 -8.58 -12.27
N ASP A 25 8.82 -8.83 -13.57
CA ASP A 25 8.87 -7.78 -14.58
C ASP A 25 7.58 -6.92 -14.58
N ASP A 26 6.41 -7.55 -14.53
CA ASP A 26 5.12 -6.84 -14.48
C ASP A 26 5.00 -5.97 -13.22
N LEU A 27 5.29 -6.53 -12.05
CA LEU A 27 5.20 -5.80 -10.78
C LEU A 27 6.22 -4.66 -10.69
N LEU A 28 7.45 -4.86 -11.16
CA LEU A 28 8.45 -3.81 -11.17
C LEU A 28 8.05 -2.66 -12.10
N ALA A 29 7.49 -2.97 -13.28
CA ALA A 29 6.99 -1.95 -14.20
C ALA A 29 5.83 -1.15 -13.59
N ARG A 30 4.84 -1.81 -13.00
CA ARG A 30 3.69 -1.17 -12.34
C ARG A 30 4.10 -0.26 -11.17
N LEU A 31 5.16 -0.64 -10.45
CA LEU A 31 5.68 0.11 -9.30
C LEU A 31 6.75 1.15 -9.67
N GLY A 32 7.09 1.28 -10.96
CA GLY A 32 8.13 2.21 -11.43
C GLY A 32 9.54 1.83 -10.98
N LEU A 33 9.77 0.54 -10.71
CA LEU A 33 11.05 -0.01 -10.28
C LEU A 33 11.82 -0.73 -11.40
N ASP A 34 11.28 -0.82 -12.60
CA ASP A 34 11.86 -1.49 -13.76
C ASP A 34 13.27 -0.99 -14.07
N ARG A 35 13.50 0.33 -13.97
CA ARG A 35 14.83 0.95 -14.13
C ARG A 35 15.89 0.46 -13.14
N TYR A 36 15.46 -0.10 -12.01
CA TYR A 36 16.35 -0.61 -10.96
C TYR A 36 16.41 -2.15 -10.93
N ALA A 37 15.78 -2.85 -11.89
CA ALA A 37 15.59 -4.30 -11.84
C ALA A 37 16.90 -5.06 -11.54
N ASP A 38 17.99 -4.67 -12.17
CA ASP A 38 19.30 -5.34 -12.02
C ASP A 38 20.20 -4.72 -10.94
N ALA A 39 19.76 -3.62 -10.31
CA ALA A 39 20.50 -2.97 -9.22
C ALA A 39 20.40 -3.78 -7.92
N PRO A 40 21.39 -3.69 -7.02
CA PRO A 40 21.27 -4.21 -5.67
C PRO A 40 20.10 -3.55 -4.92
N ALA A 41 19.24 -4.34 -4.28
CA ALA A 41 18.11 -3.81 -3.52
C ALA A 41 18.54 -2.83 -2.40
N ALA A 42 19.70 -3.06 -1.81
CA ALA A 42 20.28 -2.18 -0.78
C ALA A 42 20.70 -0.79 -1.30
N ALA A 43 20.71 -0.57 -2.62
CA ALA A 43 21.02 0.73 -3.22
C ALA A 43 19.76 1.59 -3.48
N LEU A 44 18.57 1.07 -3.20
CA LEU A 44 17.33 1.80 -3.38
C LEU A 44 17.18 2.92 -2.34
N ALA A 45 16.55 4.02 -2.77
CA ALA A 45 16.05 5.04 -1.85
C ALA A 45 14.88 4.47 -1.00
N HIS A 46 14.64 5.05 0.16
CA HIS A 46 13.66 4.53 1.13
C HIS A 46 12.25 4.35 0.55
N GLY A 47 11.77 5.28 -0.29
CA GLY A 47 10.47 5.14 -0.97
C GLY A 47 10.44 3.95 -1.95
N ASP A 48 11.52 3.76 -2.73
CA ASP A 48 11.64 2.65 -3.67
C ASP A 48 11.83 1.31 -2.96
N GLU A 49 12.49 1.29 -1.78
CA GLU A 49 12.59 0.11 -0.93
C GLU A 49 11.21 -0.34 -0.43
N ARG A 50 10.34 0.59 -0.03
CA ARG A 50 8.95 0.30 0.35
C ARG A 50 8.14 -0.26 -0.82
N ARG A 51 8.27 0.32 -2.02
CA ARG A 51 7.66 -0.22 -3.24
C ARG A 51 8.12 -1.63 -3.55
N LEU A 52 9.41 -1.91 -3.36
CA LEU A 52 9.95 -3.27 -3.50
C LEU A 52 9.31 -4.23 -2.48
N GLY A 53 9.10 -3.78 -1.24
CA GLY A 53 8.36 -4.53 -0.22
C GLY A 53 6.95 -4.91 -0.68
N VAL A 54 6.23 -3.96 -1.28
CA VAL A 54 4.90 -4.18 -1.88
C VAL A 54 5.00 -5.17 -3.05
N ALA A 55 5.96 -5.00 -3.98
CA ALA A 55 6.17 -5.92 -5.10
C ALA A 55 6.37 -7.36 -4.61
N ARG A 56 7.20 -7.56 -3.60
CA ARG A 56 7.45 -8.87 -2.98
C ARG A 56 6.19 -9.49 -2.39
N ALA A 57 5.37 -8.71 -1.70
CA ALA A 57 4.10 -9.19 -1.14
C ALA A 57 3.14 -9.61 -2.25
N LEU A 58 2.99 -8.80 -3.30
CA LEU A 58 2.10 -9.07 -4.41
C LEU A 58 2.58 -10.24 -5.30
N ALA A 59 3.89 -10.45 -5.40
CA ALA A 59 4.47 -11.57 -6.15
C ALA A 59 4.01 -12.95 -5.62
N MET A 60 3.59 -13.02 -4.37
CA MET A 60 3.07 -14.24 -3.75
C MET A 60 1.62 -14.57 -4.14
N GLU A 61 0.92 -13.73 -4.93
CA GLU A 61 -0.53 -13.83 -5.23
C GLU A 61 -1.37 -14.05 -3.96
N PRO A 62 -1.23 -13.17 -2.97
CA PRO A 62 -1.86 -13.38 -1.68
C PRO A 62 -3.38 -13.20 -1.76
N ARG A 63 -4.13 -13.95 -0.94
CA ARG A 63 -5.56 -13.72 -0.73
C ARG A 63 -5.83 -12.53 0.19
N PHE A 64 -4.88 -12.20 1.07
CA PHE A 64 -4.94 -11.07 2.00
C PHE A 64 -3.60 -10.34 1.95
N VAL A 65 -3.65 -9.01 1.85
CA VAL A 65 -2.49 -8.13 1.89
C VAL A 65 -2.64 -7.17 3.06
N LEU A 66 -1.62 -7.12 3.92
CA LEU A 66 -1.54 -6.15 5.00
C LEU A 66 -0.46 -5.13 4.66
N LEU A 67 -0.85 -3.87 4.52
CA LEU A 67 0.01 -2.76 4.14
C LEU A 67 0.01 -1.72 5.26
N ASP A 68 1.16 -1.56 5.89
CA ASP A 68 1.38 -0.56 6.93
C ASP A 68 2.17 0.61 6.36
N GLU A 69 1.51 1.75 6.23
CA GLU A 69 2.03 2.99 5.63
C GLU A 69 2.82 2.78 4.31
N PRO A 70 2.30 2.02 3.34
CA PRO A 70 3.07 1.60 2.17
C PRO A 70 3.48 2.74 1.24
N ALA A 71 2.79 3.87 1.31
CA ALA A 71 3.07 5.08 0.54
C ALA A 71 3.86 6.14 1.34
N ALA A 72 4.30 5.84 2.57
CA ALA A 72 5.11 6.79 3.33
C ALA A 72 6.45 7.04 2.64
N GLY A 73 6.80 8.33 2.47
CA GLY A 73 8.01 8.74 1.76
C GLY A 73 7.87 8.77 0.24
N LEU A 74 6.69 8.47 -0.33
CA LEU A 74 6.42 8.74 -1.73
C LEU A 74 6.21 10.23 -1.96
N PRO A 75 6.71 10.78 -3.07
CA PRO A 75 6.32 12.10 -3.54
C PRO A 75 4.78 12.16 -3.72
N GLU A 76 4.17 13.29 -3.37
CA GLU A 76 2.72 13.47 -3.46
C GLU A 76 2.17 13.16 -4.87
N ALA A 77 2.93 13.51 -5.91
CA ALA A 77 2.59 13.23 -7.29
C ALA A 77 2.52 11.73 -7.64
N GLU A 78 3.13 10.86 -6.85
CA GLU A 78 3.17 9.42 -7.08
C GLU A 78 2.12 8.64 -6.26
N VAL A 79 1.50 9.29 -5.28
CA VAL A 79 0.45 8.68 -4.43
C VAL A 79 -0.75 8.20 -5.26
N PRO A 80 -1.25 8.95 -6.27
CA PRO A 80 -2.36 8.46 -7.10
C PRO A 80 -2.03 7.18 -7.87
N ALA A 81 -0.82 7.08 -8.45
CA ALA A 81 -0.38 5.88 -9.16
C ALA A 81 -0.28 4.66 -8.21
N PHE A 82 0.17 4.89 -6.98
CA PHE A 82 0.16 3.86 -5.94
C PHE A 82 -1.26 3.43 -5.54
N ALA A 83 -2.20 4.38 -5.43
CA ALA A 83 -3.60 4.10 -5.18
C ALA A 83 -4.22 3.20 -6.26
N GLU A 84 -3.97 3.51 -7.53
CA GLU A 84 -4.41 2.68 -8.66
C GLU A 84 -3.82 1.27 -8.61
N LEU A 85 -2.54 1.13 -8.23
CA LEU A 85 -1.94 -0.18 -8.05
C LEU A 85 -2.67 -1.00 -6.97
N VAL A 86 -2.94 -0.40 -5.80
CA VAL A 86 -3.65 -1.09 -4.71
C VAL A 86 -5.04 -1.54 -5.16
N ARG A 87 -5.75 -0.70 -5.93
CA ARG A 87 -7.05 -1.06 -6.51
C ARG A 87 -6.92 -2.21 -7.50
N SER A 88 -5.93 -2.16 -8.42
CA SER A 88 -5.73 -3.20 -9.43
C SER A 88 -5.48 -4.58 -8.81
N VAL A 89 -4.75 -4.62 -7.70
CA VAL A 89 -4.50 -5.88 -6.96
C VAL A 89 -5.81 -6.48 -6.43
N ARG A 90 -6.69 -5.65 -5.88
CA ARG A 90 -8.03 -6.09 -5.46
C ARG A 90 -8.85 -6.62 -6.65
N ASP A 91 -8.91 -5.85 -7.73
CA ASP A 91 -9.80 -6.10 -8.85
C ASP A 91 -9.31 -7.26 -9.74
N GLU A 92 -8.01 -7.42 -9.94
CA GLU A 92 -7.42 -8.46 -10.77
C GLU A 92 -7.21 -9.80 -10.05
N HIS A 93 -6.92 -9.76 -8.74
CA HIS A 93 -6.58 -10.95 -7.97
C HIS A 93 -7.62 -11.33 -6.92
N GLY A 94 -8.67 -10.50 -6.74
CA GLY A 94 -9.68 -10.72 -5.70
C GLY A 94 -9.08 -10.71 -4.28
N ALA A 95 -7.92 -10.09 -4.11
CA ALA A 95 -7.25 -10.00 -2.83
C ALA A 95 -7.95 -9.00 -1.91
N VAL A 96 -8.11 -9.35 -0.65
CA VAL A 96 -8.57 -8.43 0.38
C VAL A 96 -7.37 -7.67 0.93
N GLY A 97 -7.39 -6.34 0.82
CA GLY A 97 -6.37 -5.46 1.38
C GLY A 97 -6.78 -4.90 2.73
N CYS A 98 -5.89 -4.92 3.72
CA CYS A 98 -5.98 -4.08 4.89
C CYS A 98 -4.84 -3.06 4.82
N LEU A 99 -5.20 -1.79 4.78
CA LEU A 99 -4.27 -0.67 4.64
C LEU A 99 -4.31 0.20 5.89
N ILE A 100 -3.17 0.37 6.53
CA ILE A 100 -2.97 1.38 7.59
C ILE A 100 -2.30 2.57 6.95
N TYR A 101 -2.94 3.74 7.01
CA TYR A 101 -2.38 4.94 6.42
C TYR A 101 -2.98 6.22 7.05
N PRO A 102 -2.16 7.24 7.37
CA PRO A 102 -2.65 8.43 8.06
C PRO A 102 -3.38 9.43 7.16
N ASN A 103 -3.28 9.31 5.84
CA ASN A 103 -3.90 10.26 4.91
C ASN A 103 -5.35 9.88 4.62
N MET A 104 -6.29 10.58 5.26
CA MET A 104 -7.73 10.39 5.09
C MET A 104 -8.21 10.54 3.65
N ALA A 105 -7.65 11.47 2.88
CA ALA A 105 -8.08 11.69 1.50
C ALA A 105 -7.83 10.43 0.65
N LEU A 106 -6.65 9.82 0.79
CA LEU A 106 -6.31 8.60 0.07
C LEU A 106 -7.18 7.41 0.51
N ILE A 107 -7.30 7.14 1.79
CA ILE A 107 -8.06 5.98 2.27
C ILE A 107 -9.55 6.09 1.94
N MET A 108 -10.13 7.31 2.00
CA MET A 108 -11.50 7.57 1.58
C MET A 108 -11.74 7.28 0.09
N GLU A 109 -10.69 7.38 -0.72
CA GLU A 109 -10.77 7.15 -2.16
C GLU A 109 -10.63 5.68 -2.53
N ILE A 110 -9.75 4.91 -1.84
CA ILE A 110 -9.38 3.56 -2.26
C ILE A 110 -10.00 2.44 -1.43
N CYS A 111 -10.46 2.71 -0.21
CA CYS A 111 -11.02 1.70 0.67
C CYS A 111 -12.54 1.58 0.53
N ASP A 112 -13.04 0.35 0.61
CA ASP A 112 -14.48 0.06 0.62
C ASP A 112 -15.07 0.22 2.02
N ARG A 113 -14.25 0.02 3.07
CA ARG A 113 -14.62 0.11 4.47
C ARG A 113 -13.47 0.68 5.28
N LEU A 114 -13.78 1.53 6.22
CA LEU A 114 -12.82 2.17 7.12
C LEU A 114 -13.06 1.73 8.55
N HIS A 115 -12.00 1.67 9.32
CA HIS A 115 -12.00 1.41 10.75
C HIS A 115 -11.07 2.43 11.41
N GLU A 116 -11.67 3.45 11.99
CA GLU A 116 -10.93 4.53 12.65
C GLU A 116 -10.60 4.15 14.09
N LEU A 117 -9.33 4.32 14.43
CA LEU A 117 -8.81 4.07 15.77
C LEU A 117 -8.33 5.36 16.41
N ASP A 118 -8.76 5.60 17.63
CA ASP A 118 -8.22 6.63 18.50
C ASP A 118 -7.72 6.02 19.80
N GLN A 119 -6.43 6.25 20.14
CA GLN A 119 -5.76 5.74 21.34
C GLN A 119 -6.01 4.23 21.58
N GLY A 120 -6.00 3.42 20.51
CA GLY A 120 -6.21 1.98 20.57
C GLY A 120 -7.68 1.54 20.76
N ARG A 121 -8.64 2.44 20.62
CA ARG A 121 -10.07 2.15 20.67
C ARG A 121 -10.71 2.45 19.31
N THR A 122 -11.71 1.65 18.95
CA THR A 122 -12.53 1.94 17.78
C THR A 122 -13.32 3.21 18.00
N LEU A 123 -13.06 4.22 17.17
CA LEU A 123 -13.79 5.47 17.15
C LEU A 123 -15.00 5.38 16.22
N ALA A 124 -14.79 4.86 15.02
CA ALA A 124 -15.83 4.67 14.04
C ALA A 124 -15.48 3.52 13.07
N GLU A 125 -16.51 2.93 12.47
CA GLU A 125 -16.37 1.90 11.46
C GLU A 125 -17.51 2.02 10.45
N GLY A 126 -17.20 1.99 9.14
CA GLY A 126 -18.22 2.11 8.11
C GLY A 126 -17.67 2.36 6.72
N ALA A 127 -18.56 2.63 5.77
CA ALA A 127 -18.18 3.06 4.43
C ALA A 127 -17.58 4.49 4.46
N PRO A 128 -16.75 4.87 3.47
CA PRO A 128 -16.14 6.21 3.43
C PRO A 128 -17.14 7.36 3.58
N ALA A 129 -18.34 7.25 3.02
CA ALA A 129 -19.36 8.28 3.12
C ALA A 129 -19.90 8.43 4.57
N GLU A 130 -20.00 7.32 5.32
CA GLU A 130 -20.45 7.33 6.71
C GLU A 130 -19.39 7.94 7.62
N ILE A 131 -18.12 7.57 7.42
CA ILE A 131 -16.98 8.10 8.17
C ILE A 131 -16.80 9.60 7.94
N ARG A 132 -16.95 10.07 6.68
CA ARG A 132 -16.86 11.51 6.35
C ARG A 132 -17.89 12.36 7.08
N GLY A 133 -19.07 11.81 7.36
CA GLY A 133 -20.13 12.49 8.10
C GLY A 133 -20.07 12.35 9.63
N ASN A 134 -19.09 11.60 10.15
CA ASN A 134 -19.00 11.31 11.58
C ASN A 134 -18.33 12.47 12.33
N LEU A 135 -19.07 13.08 13.26
CA LEU A 135 -18.59 14.23 14.04
C LEU A 135 -17.47 13.86 15.02
N ASP A 136 -17.45 12.64 15.55
CA ASP A 136 -16.41 12.20 16.49
C ASP A 136 -15.09 12.02 15.76
N VAL A 137 -15.12 11.49 14.52
CA VAL A 137 -13.94 11.41 13.66
C VAL A 137 -13.43 12.80 13.31
N ALA A 138 -14.31 13.70 12.91
CA ALA A 138 -13.94 15.09 12.62
C ALA A 138 -13.32 15.79 13.84
N ALA A 139 -13.86 15.58 15.03
CA ALA A 139 -13.34 16.16 16.26
C ALA A 139 -11.95 15.61 16.62
N ALA A 140 -11.71 14.30 16.42
CA ALA A 140 -10.41 13.69 16.69
C ALA A 140 -9.30 14.27 15.78
N TYR A 141 -9.60 14.47 14.50
CA TYR A 141 -8.65 15.08 13.55
C TYR A 141 -8.45 16.58 13.75
N LEU A 142 -9.50 17.33 14.12
CA LEU A 142 -9.43 18.78 14.36
C LEU A 142 -8.85 19.10 15.74
N GLY A 143 -9.04 18.22 16.74
CA GLY A 143 -8.50 18.39 18.08
C GLY A 143 -6.97 18.35 18.13
N GLU A 144 -6.35 17.55 17.28
CA GLU A 144 -4.88 17.51 17.16
C GLU A 144 -4.29 18.77 16.54
N THR A 145 -5.03 19.43 15.65
CA THR A 145 -4.60 20.70 15.02
C THR A 145 -4.76 21.91 15.96
N ALA A 146 -5.72 21.89 16.88
CA ALA A 146 -5.96 22.99 17.79
C ALA A 146 -4.96 23.05 18.97
N VAL A 147 -4.30 21.95 19.30
CA VAL A 147 -3.29 21.87 20.39
C VAL A 147 -1.88 22.23 19.89
N ALA A 148 -1.66 22.31 18.58
CA ALA A 148 -0.36 22.65 18.00
C ALA A 148 -0.12 24.17 17.84
N GLU A 149 -1.10 25.05 18.16
CA GLU A 149 -1.02 26.51 18.05
C GLU A 149 -1.06 27.25 19.39
N GLU A 150 -0.91 26.58 20.54
CA GLU A 150 -0.65 27.20 21.85
C GLU A 150 0.78 26.85 22.32
#